data_84803a472eab98d3ad2cac0bf0b8438a
#
_entry.id   84803a472eab98d3ad2cac0bf0b8438a
#
_cell.length_a   1.000
_cell.length_b   1.000
_cell.length_c   1.000
_cell.angle_alpha   90.00
_cell.angle_beta   90.00
_cell.angle_gamma   90.00
#
_symmetry.space_group_name_H-M   'P 1'
#
loop_
_entity.id
_entity.type
_entity.pdbx_description
1 polymer ?
#
loop_
_entity_poly.entity_id
_entity_poly.type
_entity_poly.pdbx_seq_one_letter_code
_entity_poly.pdbx_strand_id
1 'polypeptide(L)'
;MKVLWITNRPIAAAERKFNVKAISGTWMEPTLLGLEKTDGIEISVATVAPVNAVEHFEEDNITYYLVPQDNKKIYEYNDTAHIRQWKQVIDEAKPDIIMQWGTEYAHGLCALRIAKEKGIPSVTEMQGVMESIEYYYLSNMTRSQIKKAYSLRNFIKHDGLYDEQKFFGKKAEIEKQMLNYSENIIIENDWATAHCRYINPNAKLFVHHLNIDEIFFKKNWSLETCEKHSIFTCASAYPLKGLHVLLEALAIVKRSVPDVKLYAPGFQDPFSKTDFKSKFRQQGYEKYLMYLITKLGIRDNVVFTGRLTQQQMAERMEQSHVMVVPSAIENHSSTLREAMAVGVPSIASYVGGIPETIEHGKNGFLFRHEEYIQLADFILRIFNDDEKAKAFSQNGKDYIRPYLDINKSTEQLVEIYKEIIKK
;
A
#
# COMPACT_ATOMS: atom_id res chain seq x y z
N MET A 1 -0.10 -19.90 -22.50
CA MET A 1 0.38 -18.51 -22.47
C MET A 1 1.37 -18.38 -21.32
N LYS A 2 2.61 -17.94 -21.64
CA LYS A 2 3.68 -17.76 -20.66
C LYS A 2 3.70 -16.30 -20.22
N VAL A 3 3.50 -16.08 -18.93
CA VAL A 3 3.45 -14.75 -18.31
C VAL A 3 4.66 -14.56 -17.42
N LEU A 4 5.42 -13.49 -17.59
CA LEU A 4 6.50 -13.11 -16.69
C LEU A 4 6.08 -11.90 -15.88
N TRP A 5 5.93 -12.05 -14.57
CA TRP A 5 5.78 -10.94 -13.64
C TRP A 5 7.13 -10.40 -13.23
N ILE A 6 7.27 -9.09 -13.24
CA ILE A 6 8.43 -8.40 -12.69
C ILE A 6 7.96 -7.62 -11.46
N THR A 7 8.54 -7.93 -10.30
CA THR A 7 8.15 -7.35 -9.02
C THR A 7 9.29 -6.57 -8.38
N ASN A 8 8.94 -5.56 -7.59
CA ASN A 8 9.90 -4.68 -6.92
C ASN A 8 10.55 -5.32 -5.68
N ARG A 9 10.05 -6.48 -5.28
CA ARG A 9 10.52 -7.25 -4.11
C ARG A 9 10.10 -8.71 -4.24
N PRO A 10 10.76 -9.61 -3.50
CA PRO A 10 10.31 -11.00 -3.40
C PRO A 10 8.87 -11.12 -2.89
N ILE A 11 8.10 -12.02 -3.48
CA ILE A 11 6.73 -12.37 -3.09
C ILE A 11 6.58 -13.89 -3.00
N ALA A 12 5.57 -14.38 -2.29
CA ALA A 12 5.22 -15.79 -2.16
C ALA A 12 6.45 -16.66 -1.77
N ALA A 13 6.78 -17.69 -2.55
CA ALA A 13 7.91 -18.59 -2.26
C ALA A 13 9.27 -17.87 -2.20
N ALA A 14 9.49 -16.84 -3.02
CA ALA A 14 10.72 -16.06 -2.97
C ALA A 14 10.85 -15.29 -1.65
N GLU A 15 9.75 -14.81 -1.08
CA GLU A 15 9.74 -14.16 0.22
C GLU A 15 10.08 -15.15 1.35
N ARG A 16 9.50 -16.35 1.32
CA ARG A 16 9.79 -17.42 2.27
C ARG A 16 11.28 -17.81 2.24
N LYS A 17 11.87 -17.94 1.05
CA LYS A 17 13.29 -18.29 0.86
C LYS A 17 14.25 -17.32 1.56
N PHE A 18 13.95 -16.04 1.58
CA PHE A 18 14.81 -15.03 2.21
C PHE A 18 14.40 -14.69 3.64
N ASN A 19 13.38 -15.36 4.21
CA ASN A 19 12.82 -15.05 5.53
C ASN A 19 12.52 -13.55 5.69
N VAL A 20 12.09 -12.93 4.62
CA VAL A 20 11.65 -11.52 4.58
C VAL A 20 10.20 -11.52 5.02
N LYS A 21 9.92 -10.99 6.21
CA LYS A 21 8.52 -10.88 6.65
C LYS A 21 7.82 -9.81 5.80
N ALA A 22 6.76 -10.23 5.09
CA ALA A 22 5.92 -9.33 4.32
C ALA A 22 5.42 -8.17 5.18
N ILE A 23 5.65 -6.95 4.70
CA ILE A 23 5.15 -5.74 5.35
C ILE A 23 4.10 -5.09 4.45
N SER A 24 4.12 -5.38 3.16
CA SER A 24 3.25 -4.81 2.13
C SER A 24 3.28 -5.69 0.89
N GLY A 25 2.33 -5.53 -0.06
CA GLY A 25 2.27 -6.28 -1.33
C GLY A 25 1.58 -7.62 -1.24
N THR A 26 0.86 -7.85 -0.16
CA THR A 26 0.02 -9.04 0.02
C THR A 26 -1.09 -9.16 -1.02
N TRP A 27 -1.42 -8.09 -1.71
CA TRP A 27 -2.40 -8.07 -2.81
C TRP A 27 -1.95 -8.81 -4.08
N MET A 28 -0.64 -8.95 -4.32
CA MET A 28 -0.12 -9.69 -5.48
C MET A 28 -0.31 -11.20 -5.33
N GLU A 29 -0.16 -11.73 -4.12
CA GLU A 29 -0.18 -13.16 -3.87
C GLU A 29 -1.54 -13.81 -4.20
N PRO A 30 -2.71 -13.27 -3.81
CA PRO A 30 -3.99 -13.81 -4.23
C PRO A 30 -4.16 -13.88 -5.76
N THR A 31 -3.73 -12.84 -6.47
CA THR A 31 -3.79 -12.81 -7.94
C THR A 31 -2.82 -13.82 -8.57
N LEU A 32 -1.62 -13.98 -8.00
CA LEU A 32 -0.64 -14.97 -8.43
C LEU A 32 -1.20 -16.40 -8.31
N LEU A 33 -1.79 -16.72 -7.15
CA LEU A 33 -2.42 -18.01 -6.89
C LEU A 33 -3.66 -18.27 -7.76
N GLY A 34 -4.38 -17.21 -8.14
CA GLY A 34 -5.47 -17.32 -9.11
C GLY A 34 -4.97 -17.69 -10.51
N LEU A 35 -3.91 -17.05 -10.97
CA LEU A 35 -3.29 -17.33 -12.27
C LEU A 35 -2.65 -18.73 -12.33
N GLU A 36 -1.99 -19.17 -11.26
CA GLU A 36 -1.38 -20.50 -11.16
C GLU A 36 -2.43 -21.62 -11.40
N LYS A 37 -3.64 -21.43 -10.90
CA LYS A 37 -4.76 -22.36 -11.04
C LYS A 37 -5.50 -22.25 -12.39
N THR A 38 -5.14 -21.28 -13.22
CA THR A 38 -5.83 -21.03 -14.49
C THR A 38 -5.26 -21.90 -15.61
N ASP A 39 -6.10 -22.75 -16.23
CA ASP A 39 -5.68 -23.60 -17.31
C ASP A 39 -5.06 -22.82 -18.48
N GLY A 40 -3.94 -23.33 -18.97
CA GLY A 40 -3.22 -22.76 -20.12
C GLY A 40 -2.39 -21.51 -19.78
N ILE A 41 -2.25 -21.15 -18.51
CA ILE A 41 -1.32 -20.12 -18.03
C ILE A 41 -0.09 -20.80 -17.41
N GLU A 42 1.09 -20.39 -17.84
CA GLU A 42 2.38 -20.71 -17.24
C GLU A 42 2.96 -19.42 -16.69
N ILE A 43 3.09 -19.30 -15.37
CA ILE A 43 3.51 -18.05 -14.74
C ILE A 43 4.92 -18.18 -14.15
N SER A 44 5.72 -17.13 -14.37
CA SER A 44 7.02 -16.94 -13.74
C SER A 44 7.07 -15.59 -13.04
N VAL A 45 7.82 -15.48 -11.96
CA VAL A 45 8.03 -14.24 -11.20
C VAL A 45 9.51 -13.90 -11.17
N ALA A 46 9.89 -12.74 -11.65
CA ALA A 46 11.25 -12.21 -11.55
C ALA A 46 11.29 -11.05 -10.56
N THR A 47 12.24 -11.08 -9.64
CA THR A 47 12.37 -10.06 -8.59
C THR A 47 13.83 -9.76 -8.27
N VAL A 48 14.11 -8.55 -7.79
CA VAL A 48 15.39 -8.23 -7.22
C VAL A 48 15.52 -8.84 -5.82
N ALA A 49 16.68 -9.44 -5.53
CA ALA A 49 16.92 -10.17 -4.28
C ALA A 49 18.40 -10.06 -3.84
N PRO A 50 18.72 -10.35 -2.59
CA PRO A 50 20.09 -10.31 -2.08
C PRO A 50 20.91 -11.56 -2.49
N VAL A 51 21.03 -11.75 -3.79
CA VAL A 51 21.81 -12.83 -4.43
C VAL A 51 23.01 -12.24 -5.18
N ASN A 52 24.02 -13.07 -5.48
CA ASN A 52 25.25 -12.62 -6.15
C ASN A 52 25.20 -12.77 -7.68
N ALA A 53 24.36 -13.65 -8.18
CA ALA A 53 24.14 -13.92 -9.60
C ALA A 53 22.64 -14.14 -9.84
N VAL A 54 22.20 -14.17 -11.10
CA VAL A 54 20.84 -14.60 -11.43
C VAL A 54 20.69 -16.05 -11.03
N GLU A 55 19.68 -16.33 -10.23
CA GLU A 55 19.31 -17.67 -9.76
C GLU A 55 17.84 -17.91 -10.09
N HIS A 56 17.43 -19.16 -10.22
CA HIS A 56 16.01 -19.53 -10.30
C HIS A 56 15.72 -20.79 -9.47
N PHE A 57 14.46 -20.97 -9.12
CA PHE A 57 13.92 -22.17 -8.49
C PHE A 57 12.43 -22.28 -8.81
N GLU A 58 11.86 -23.45 -8.61
CA GLU A 58 10.43 -23.72 -8.82
C GLU A 58 9.77 -24.09 -7.50
N GLU A 59 8.60 -23.54 -7.26
CA GLU A 59 7.70 -23.91 -6.15
C GLU A 59 6.25 -23.61 -6.57
N ASP A 60 5.33 -24.51 -6.25
CA ASP A 60 3.89 -24.38 -6.56
C ASP A 60 3.62 -24.08 -8.06
N ASN A 61 4.26 -24.82 -8.98
CA ASN A 61 4.20 -24.64 -10.45
C ASN A 61 4.60 -23.22 -10.95
N ILE A 62 5.27 -22.45 -10.12
CA ILE A 62 5.74 -21.10 -10.45
C ILE A 62 7.26 -21.11 -10.49
N THR A 63 7.84 -20.59 -11.58
CA THR A 63 9.29 -20.38 -11.67
C THR A 63 9.65 -19.00 -11.14
N TYR A 64 10.52 -18.94 -10.12
CA TYR A 64 11.00 -17.71 -9.50
C TYR A 64 12.42 -17.39 -9.96
N TYR A 65 12.62 -16.25 -10.61
CA TYR A 65 13.93 -15.71 -10.98
C TYR A 65 14.35 -14.64 -9.96
N LEU A 66 15.55 -14.79 -9.42
CA LEU A 66 16.14 -13.89 -8.44
C LEU A 66 17.27 -13.12 -9.11
N VAL A 67 17.15 -11.79 -9.19
CA VAL A 67 18.12 -10.92 -9.84
C VAL A 67 18.91 -10.15 -8.77
N PRO A 68 20.25 -10.07 -8.87
CA PRO A 68 21.04 -9.33 -7.89
C PRO A 68 20.55 -7.89 -7.68
N GLN A 69 20.39 -7.50 -6.42
CA GLN A 69 20.01 -6.15 -6.04
C GLN A 69 21.24 -5.29 -5.75
N ASP A 70 21.44 -4.20 -6.49
CA ASP A 70 22.40 -3.17 -6.14
C ASP A 70 21.71 -1.96 -5.51
N ASN A 71 21.75 -1.88 -4.19
CA ASN A 71 21.13 -0.79 -3.44
C ASN A 71 21.72 0.60 -3.74
N LYS A 72 22.93 0.68 -4.33
CA LYS A 72 23.58 1.94 -4.73
C LYS A 72 23.07 2.43 -6.08
N LYS A 73 22.59 1.50 -6.91
CA LYS A 73 22.15 1.75 -8.28
C LYS A 73 20.64 1.56 -8.50
N ILE A 74 19.86 1.64 -7.45
CA ILE A 74 18.41 1.38 -7.49
C ILE A 74 17.66 2.25 -8.51
N TYR A 75 18.24 3.37 -8.91
CA TYR A 75 17.68 4.30 -9.91
C TYR A 75 18.42 4.26 -11.25
N GLU A 76 19.43 3.39 -11.41
CA GLU A 76 20.21 3.26 -12.63
C GLU A 76 19.67 2.12 -13.50
N TYR A 77 18.96 2.45 -14.58
CA TYR A 77 18.40 1.46 -15.52
C TYR A 77 19.27 1.22 -16.75
N ASN A 78 20.39 1.96 -16.93
CA ASN A 78 21.34 1.82 -18.02
C ASN A 78 22.61 1.06 -17.62
N ASP A 79 22.66 0.52 -16.41
CA ASP A 79 23.82 -0.27 -15.98
C ASP A 79 23.96 -1.57 -16.78
N THR A 80 25.15 -1.77 -17.37
CA THR A 80 25.44 -2.90 -18.28
C THR A 80 25.25 -4.27 -17.60
N ALA A 81 25.58 -4.37 -16.32
CA ALA A 81 25.39 -5.61 -15.57
C ALA A 81 23.90 -5.93 -15.39
N HIS A 82 23.10 -4.96 -14.99
CA HIS A 82 21.66 -5.07 -14.86
C HIS A 82 20.98 -5.46 -16.19
N ILE A 83 21.35 -4.79 -17.27
CA ILE A 83 20.83 -5.11 -18.62
C ILE A 83 21.11 -6.57 -18.97
N ARG A 84 22.34 -7.06 -18.71
CA ARG A 84 22.71 -8.46 -18.98
C ARG A 84 21.89 -9.44 -18.16
N GLN A 85 21.71 -9.17 -16.88
CA GLN A 85 20.93 -10.02 -15.94
C GLN A 85 19.46 -10.10 -16.36
N TRP A 86 18.81 -8.99 -16.68
CA TRP A 86 17.43 -8.98 -17.13
C TRP A 86 17.26 -9.61 -18.52
N LYS A 87 18.23 -9.43 -19.44
CA LYS A 87 18.24 -10.18 -20.71
C LYS A 87 18.29 -11.70 -20.47
N GLN A 88 19.15 -12.15 -19.57
CA GLN A 88 19.23 -13.56 -19.21
C GLN A 88 17.89 -14.09 -18.72
N VAL A 89 17.22 -13.43 -17.76
CA VAL A 89 15.91 -13.83 -17.23
C VAL A 89 14.87 -13.92 -18.34
N ILE A 90 14.77 -12.88 -19.20
CA ILE A 90 13.77 -12.85 -20.28
C ILE A 90 14.05 -13.94 -21.32
N ASP A 91 15.32 -14.22 -21.64
CA ASP A 91 15.72 -15.26 -22.59
C ASP A 91 15.47 -16.67 -22.05
N GLU A 92 15.60 -16.90 -20.74
CA GLU A 92 15.29 -18.18 -20.08
C GLU A 92 13.77 -18.39 -19.94
N ALA A 93 13.03 -17.39 -19.48
CA ALA A 93 11.59 -17.45 -19.25
C ALA A 93 10.79 -17.52 -20.55
N LYS A 94 11.29 -16.92 -21.65
CA LYS A 94 10.62 -16.86 -22.97
C LYS A 94 9.13 -16.50 -22.88
N PRO A 95 8.78 -15.37 -22.24
CA PRO A 95 7.40 -15.03 -22.00
C PRO A 95 6.68 -14.57 -23.28
N ASP A 96 5.38 -14.88 -23.37
CA ASP A 96 4.48 -14.31 -24.38
C ASP A 96 4.09 -12.87 -24.01
N ILE A 97 4.10 -12.55 -22.71
CA ILE A 97 3.83 -11.21 -22.17
C ILE A 97 4.59 -10.97 -20.87
N ILE A 98 5.00 -9.72 -20.65
CA ILE A 98 5.61 -9.26 -19.41
C ILE A 98 4.64 -8.34 -18.68
N MET A 99 4.36 -8.61 -17.40
CA MET A 99 3.66 -7.70 -16.50
C MET A 99 4.63 -7.08 -15.51
N GLN A 100 4.78 -5.77 -15.55
CA GLN A 100 5.55 -4.99 -14.58
C GLN A 100 4.66 -4.52 -13.44
N TRP A 101 4.97 -4.94 -12.22
CA TRP A 101 4.29 -4.52 -11.00
C TRP A 101 4.98 -3.30 -10.38
N GLY A 102 4.26 -2.18 -10.32
CA GLY A 102 4.77 -0.90 -9.82
C GLY A 102 5.65 -0.16 -10.81
N THR A 103 5.77 1.12 -10.63
CA THR A 103 6.34 2.07 -11.60
C THR A 103 7.60 2.77 -11.10
N GLU A 104 7.97 2.58 -9.84
CA GLU A 104 8.88 3.45 -9.11
C GLU A 104 10.34 2.98 -9.05
N TYR A 105 10.71 1.86 -9.74
CA TYR A 105 12.06 1.30 -9.70
C TYR A 105 12.67 1.09 -11.08
N ALA A 106 13.95 1.45 -11.19
CA ALA A 106 14.69 1.43 -12.45
C ALA A 106 14.81 0.06 -13.10
N HIS A 107 14.83 -1.03 -12.34
CA HIS A 107 14.93 -2.38 -12.89
C HIS A 107 13.71 -2.75 -13.75
N GLY A 108 12.50 -2.33 -13.36
CA GLY A 108 11.30 -2.50 -14.18
C GLY A 108 11.40 -1.81 -15.52
N LEU A 109 11.87 -0.55 -15.53
CA LEU A 109 12.10 0.19 -16.78
C LEU A 109 13.17 -0.48 -17.67
N CYS A 110 14.22 -1.04 -17.05
CA CYS A 110 15.24 -1.82 -17.76
C CYS A 110 14.63 -3.02 -18.48
N ALA A 111 13.82 -3.80 -17.76
CA ALA A 111 13.17 -5.00 -18.29
C ALA A 111 12.17 -4.67 -19.40
N LEU A 112 11.36 -3.61 -19.24
CA LEU A 112 10.42 -3.16 -20.28
C LEU A 112 11.13 -2.72 -21.57
N ARG A 113 12.31 -2.07 -21.47
CA ARG A 113 13.12 -1.72 -22.64
C ARG A 113 13.61 -2.96 -23.38
N ILE A 114 14.08 -3.95 -22.65
CA ILE A 114 14.52 -5.23 -23.23
C ILE A 114 13.33 -5.95 -23.88
N ALA A 115 12.16 -5.96 -23.26
CA ALA A 115 10.94 -6.52 -23.82
C ALA A 115 10.61 -5.89 -25.18
N LYS A 116 10.62 -4.56 -25.26
CA LYS A 116 10.36 -3.82 -26.49
C LYS A 116 11.40 -4.11 -27.58
N GLU A 117 12.70 -4.15 -27.23
CA GLU A 117 13.78 -4.53 -28.16
C GLU A 117 13.57 -5.92 -28.74
N LYS A 118 12.99 -6.85 -27.97
CA LYS A 118 12.71 -8.23 -28.39
C LYS A 118 11.33 -8.42 -29.02
N GLY A 119 10.51 -7.37 -29.11
CA GLY A 119 9.14 -7.47 -29.60
C GLY A 119 8.18 -8.24 -28.69
N ILE A 120 8.49 -8.33 -27.39
CA ILE A 120 7.65 -8.99 -26.40
C ILE A 120 6.63 -7.97 -25.86
N PRO A 121 5.31 -8.24 -25.97
CA PRO A 121 4.28 -7.39 -25.40
C PRO A 121 4.45 -7.20 -23.90
N SER A 122 4.10 -6.01 -23.40
CA SER A 122 4.17 -5.73 -21.97
C SER A 122 3.00 -4.88 -21.47
N VAL A 123 2.69 -5.01 -20.20
CA VAL A 123 1.75 -4.18 -19.47
C VAL A 123 2.35 -3.75 -18.12
N THR A 124 2.14 -2.49 -17.75
CA THR A 124 2.63 -1.92 -16.49
C THR A 124 1.46 -1.63 -15.56
N GLU A 125 1.53 -2.09 -14.34
CA GLU A 125 0.52 -1.84 -13.30
C GLU A 125 0.95 -0.66 -12.44
N MET A 126 0.06 0.33 -12.30
CA MET A 126 0.30 1.56 -11.55
C MET A 126 -0.27 1.47 -10.14
N GLN A 127 0.59 1.16 -9.16
CA GLN A 127 0.19 0.99 -7.75
C GLN A 127 0.03 2.30 -6.98
N GLY A 128 0.56 3.39 -7.49
CA GLY A 128 0.53 4.72 -6.86
C GLY A 128 0.95 5.79 -7.84
N VAL A 129 0.84 7.04 -7.42
CA VAL A 129 1.33 8.21 -8.17
C VAL A 129 2.46 8.82 -7.36
N MET A 130 3.71 8.53 -7.74
CA MET A 130 4.90 8.92 -6.96
C MET A 130 5.06 10.44 -6.83
N GLU A 131 4.71 11.20 -7.87
CA GLU A 131 4.72 12.67 -7.83
C GLU A 131 3.74 13.20 -6.77
N SER A 132 2.55 12.62 -6.67
CA SER A 132 1.57 12.97 -5.63
C SER A 132 2.06 12.55 -4.25
N ILE A 133 2.69 11.38 -4.12
CA ILE A 133 3.29 10.93 -2.86
C ILE A 133 4.38 11.89 -2.41
N GLU A 134 5.28 12.31 -3.30
CA GLU A 134 6.29 13.33 -3.00
C GLU A 134 5.67 14.63 -2.52
N TYR A 135 4.70 15.15 -3.28
CA TYR A 135 4.04 16.41 -2.98
C TYR A 135 3.36 16.41 -1.60
N TYR A 136 2.60 15.36 -1.30
CA TYR A 136 1.85 15.22 -0.05
C TYR A 136 2.62 14.52 1.07
N TYR A 137 3.90 14.16 0.87
CA TYR A 137 4.67 13.33 1.81
C TYR A 137 4.67 13.88 3.23
N LEU A 138 4.82 15.18 3.39
CA LEU A 138 4.86 15.86 4.68
C LEU A 138 3.47 16.07 5.32
N SER A 139 2.39 15.68 4.64
CA SER A 139 1.03 15.66 5.20
C SER A 139 0.64 16.96 5.88
N ASN A 140 0.90 18.08 5.23
CA ASN A 140 0.67 19.46 5.72
C ASN A 140 1.34 19.80 7.06
N MET A 141 2.34 19.03 7.50
CA MET A 141 3.09 19.36 8.71
C MET A 141 3.78 20.73 8.59
N THR A 142 3.62 21.56 9.60
CA THR A 142 4.29 22.85 9.69
C THR A 142 5.80 22.68 9.90
N ARG A 143 6.58 23.70 9.55
CA ARG A 143 8.06 23.70 9.82
C ARG A 143 8.39 23.43 11.29
N SER A 144 7.56 23.91 12.22
CA SER A 144 7.74 23.66 13.66
C SER A 144 7.55 22.20 14.02
N GLN A 145 6.56 21.53 13.42
CA GLN A 145 6.29 20.10 13.62
C GLN A 145 7.43 19.26 13.03
N ILE A 146 7.89 19.59 11.83
CA ILE A 146 9.01 18.91 11.16
C ILE A 146 10.31 19.04 11.99
N LYS A 147 10.59 20.22 12.57
CA LYS A 147 11.74 20.39 13.49
C LYS A 147 11.67 19.45 14.69
N LYS A 148 10.47 19.19 15.23
CA LYS A 148 10.28 18.24 16.35
C LYS A 148 10.42 16.80 15.92
N ALA A 149 10.18 16.50 14.64
CA ALA A 149 10.41 15.21 14.01
C ALA A 149 11.88 14.99 13.59
N TYR A 150 12.80 15.91 13.92
CA TYR A 150 14.20 15.77 13.54
C TYR A 150 15.05 15.25 14.71
N SER A 151 15.93 14.30 14.43
CA SER A 151 16.83 13.69 15.41
C SER A 151 18.28 13.75 14.93
N LEU A 152 19.25 13.60 15.85
CA LEU A 152 20.66 13.49 15.49
C LEU A 152 20.92 12.32 14.54
N ARG A 153 20.18 11.20 14.70
CA ARG A 153 20.23 10.07 13.78
C ARG A 153 19.89 10.50 12.34
N ASN A 154 18.81 11.28 12.17
CA ASN A 154 18.38 11.75 10.85
C ASN A 154 19.45 12.62 10.18
N PHE A 155 20.15 13.45 10.98
CA PHE A 155 21.29 14.25 10.48
C PHE A 155 22.44 13.35 9.97
N ILE A 156 22.81 12.32 10.74
CA ILE A 156 23.94 11.43 10.40
C ILE A 156 23.57 10.49 9.22
N LYS A 157 22.35 10.00 9.18
CA LYS A 157 21.90 9.01 8.18
C LYS A 157 21.26 9.62 6.93
N HIS A 158 21.01 10.91 6.90
CA HIS A 158 20.28 11.59 5.84
C HIS A 158 18.93 10.90 5.54
N ASP A 159 18.19 10.51 6.60
CA ASP A 159 16.89 9.85 6.54
C ASP A 159 15.81 10.67 7.27
N GLY A 160 15.91 11.99 7.25
CA GLY A 160 14.90 12.91 7.75
C GLY A 160 13.70 13.02 6.79
N LEU A 161 12.61 13.65 7.26
CA LEU A 161 11.38 13.74 6.47
C LEU A 161 11.57 14.43 5.11
N TYR A 162 12.43 15.44 5.03
CA TYR A 162 12.77 16.08 3.75
C TYR A 162 13.65 15.19 2.86
N ASP A 163 14.51 14.36 3.45
CA ASP A 163 15.34 13.43 2.69
C ASP A 163 14.47 12.34 2.09
N GLU A 164 13.51 11.83 2.84
CA GLU A 164 12.54 10.85 2.36
C GLU A 164 11.60 11.43 1.30
N GLN A 165 11.15 12.68 1.45
CA GLN A 165 10.38 13.37 0.41
C GLN A 165 11.17 13.44 -0.91
N LYS A 166 12.44 13.85 -0.87
CA LYS A 166 13.33 13.86 -2.05
C LYS A 166 13.55 12.48 -2.64
N PHE A 167 13.55 11.44 -1.80
CA PHE A 167 13.64 10.06 -2.25
C PHE A 167 12.42 9.67 -3.11
N PHE A 168 11.22 10.08 -2.70
CA PHE A 168 10.01 9.89 -3.51
C PHE A 168 10.05 10.71 -4.81
N GLY A 169 10.67 11.89 -4.82
CA GLY A 169 10.90 12.66 -6.05
C GLY A 169 11.75 11.90 -7.08
N LYS A 170 12.81 11.19 -6.64
CA LYS A 170 13.57 10.31 -7.54
C LYS A 170 12.75 9.16 -8.09
N LYS A 171 11.86 8.59 -7.27
CA LYS A 171 10.92 7.55 -7.73
C LYS A 171 9.92 8.11 -8.73
N ALA A 172 9.43 9.33 -8.53
CA ALA A 172 8.53 10.01 -9.47
C ALA A 172 9.16 10.21 -10.85
N GLU A 173 10.45 10.54 -10.91
CA GLU A 173 11.19 10.63 -12.20
C GLU A 173 11.28 9.28 -12.92
N ILE A 174 11.50 8.17 -12.19
CA ILE A 174 11.50 6.83 -12.77
C ILE A 174 10.09 6.45 -13.24
N GLU A 175 9.07 6.67 -12.42
CA GLU A 175 7.67 6.43 -12.77
C GLU A 175 7.28 7.15 -14.06
N LYS A 176 7.59 8.44 -14.16
CA LYS A 176 7.30 9.24 -15.35
C LYS A 176 7.96 8.66 -16.61
N GLN A 177 9.21 8.22 -16.50
CA GLN A 177 9.90 7.57 -17.63
C GLN A 177 9.26 6.23 -17.97
N MET A 178 8.90 5.41 -16.99
CA MET A 178 8.27 4.11 -17.18
C MET A 178 6.90 4.26 -17.83
N LEU A 179 6.04 5.15 -17.32
CA LEU A 179 4.71 5.40 -17.87
C LEU A 179 4.79 5.93 -19.31
N ASN A 180 5.71 6.87 -19.60
CA ASN A 180 5.92 7.34 -20.97
C ASN A 180 6.38 6.22 -21.93
N TYR A 181 7.08 5.23 -21.41
CA TYR A 181 7.58 4.11 -22.21
C TYR A 181 6.54 3.00 -22.40
N SER A 182 5.57 2.89 -21.50
CA SER A 182 4.56 1.81 -21.47
C SER A 182 3.46 2.07 -22.51
N GLU A 183 3.20 1.10 -23.38
CA GLU A 183 2.09 1.14 -24.35
C GLU A 183 0.76 0.72 -23.73
N ASN A 184 0.80 -0.19 -22.74
CA ASN A 184 -0.34 -0.70 -22.03
C ASN A 184 -0.14 -0.48 -20.54
N ILE A 185 -1.14 0.11 -19.86
CA ILE A 185 -1.07 0.42 -18.44
C ILE A 185 -2.34 -0.06 -17.75
N ILE A 186 -2.19 -0.77 -16.64
CA ILE A 186 -3.29 -1.12 -15.75
C ILE A 186 -3.41 -0.04 -14.67
N ILE A 187 -4.63 0.40 -14.44
CA ILE A 187 -5.00 1.40 -13.43
C ILE A 187 -6.19 0.89 -12.61
N GLU A 188 -6.41 1.46 -11.42
CA GLU A 188 -7.50 1.02 -10.54
C GLU A 188 -8.66 2.01 -10.42
N ASN A 189 -8.47 3.28 -10.78
CA ASN A 189 -9.45 4.35 -10.54
C ASN A 189 -9.26 5.55 -11.48
N ASP A 190 -10.22 6.47 -11.47
CA ASP A 190 -10.22 7.65 -12.32
C ASP A 190 -9.12 8.66 -11.96
N TRP A 191 -8.75 8.73 -10.67
CA TRP A 191 -7.65 9.59 -10.23
C TRP A 191 -6.32 9.14 -10.86
N ALA A 192 -5.97 7.85 -10.80
CA ALA A 192 -4.80 7.28 -11.46
C ALA A 192 -4.88 7.42 -12.99
N THR A 193 -6.08 7.22 -13.56
CA THR A 193 -6.35 7.43 -14.99
C THR A 193 -5.96 8.83 -15.44
N ALA A 194 -6.36 9.87 -14.68
CA ALA A 194 -6.05 11.25 -15.02
C ALA A 194 -4.54 11.51 -15.03
N HIS A 195 -3.80 11.00 -14.05
CA HIS A 195 -2.34 11.09 -13.99
C HIS A 195 -1.65 10.33 -15.13
N CYS A 196 -2.10 9.12 -15.44
CA CYS A 196 -1.59 8.36 -16.59
C CYS A 196 -1.79 9.12 -17.90
N ARG A 197 -2.98 9.63 -18.17
CA ARG A 197 -3.28 10.39 -19.39
C ARG A 197 -2.48 11.67 -19.50
N TYR A 198 -2.19 12.34 -18.38
CA TYR A 198 -1.33 13.51 -18.35
C TYR A 198 0.12 13.18 -18.73
N ILE A 199 0.64 12.05 -18.26
CA ILE A 199 2.01 11.60 -18.52
C ILE A 199 2.13 10.97 -19.92
N ASN A 200 1.24 10.03 -20.25
CA ASN A 200 1.25 9.31 -21.54
C ASN A 200 -0.18 9.24 -22.12
N PRO A 201 -0.58 10.24 -22.92
CA PRO A 201 -1.94 10.28 -23.52
C PRO A 201 -2.16 9.19 -24.57
N ASN A 202 -1.12 8.53 -25.06
CA ASN A 202 -1.19 7.50 -26.10
C ASN A 202 -1.25 6.07 -25.53
N ALA A 203 -1.02 5.89 -24.23
CA ALA A 203 -1.10 4.56 -23.61
C ALA A 203 -2.52 4.00 -23.65
N LYS A 204 -2.64 2.72 -23.93
CA LYS A 204 -3.89 2.00 -23.74
C LYS A 204 -4.06 1.67 -22.26
N LEU A 205 -5.17 2.15 -21.67
CA LEU A 205 -5.48 1.94 -20.27
C LEU A 205 -6.46 0.80 -20.08
N PHE A 206 -6.18 -0.05 -19.10
CA PHE A 206 -7.03 -1.14 -18.66
C PHE A 206 -7.38 -0.92 -17.18
N VAL A 207 -8.62 -1.12 -16.81
CA VAL A 207 -9.04 -1.08 -15.40
C VAL A 207 -8.93 -2.49 -14.85
N HIS A 208 -8.22 -2.65 -13.73
CA HIS A 208 -8.16 -3.91 -12.99
C HIS A 208 -7.98 -3.60 -11.51
N HIS A 209 -8.78 -4.25 -10.66
CA HIS A 209 -8.74 -4.04 -9.22
C HIS A 209 -7.92 -5.14 -8.54
N LEU A 210 -6.99 -4.70 -7.69
CA LEU A 210 -6.17 -5.61 -6.89
C LEU A 210 -7.01 -6.33 -5.85
N ASN A 211 -6.73 -7.60 -5.65
CA ASN A 211 -7.40 -8.43 -4.64
C ASN A 211 -6.89 -8.13 -3.23
N ILE A 212 -7.62 -8.61 -2.23
CA ILE A 212 -7.20 -8.67 -0.83
C ILE A 212 -7.16 -10.13 -0.38
N ASP A 213 -6.50 -10.39 0.75
CA ASP A 213 -6.41 -11.73 1.32
C ASP A 213 -7.82 -12.24 1.71
N GLU A 214 -8.08 -13.53 1.45
CA GLU A 214 -9.36 -14.20 1.76
C GLU A 214 -9.72 -14.13 3.25
N ILE A 215 -8.76 -13.95 4.14
CA ILE A 215 -8.98 -13.90 5.58
C ILE A 215 -9.94 -12.78 5.97
N PHE A 216 -9.94 -11.65 5.21
CA PHE A 216 -10.84 -10.52 5.47
C PHE A 216 -12.30 -10.83 5.12
N PHE A 217 -12.55 -11.75 4.18
CA PHE A 217 -13.92 -12.21 3.88
C PHE A 217 -14.45 -13.22 4.90
N LYS A 218 -13.57 -13.91 5.62
CA LYS A 218 -13.91 -14.88 6.66
C LYS A 218 -14.31 -14.23 7.98
N LYS A 219 -14.07 -12.92 8.12
CA LYS A 219 -14.43 -12.11 9.27
C LYS A 219 -15.74 -11.37 9.02
N ASN A 220 -16.47 -11.11 10.09
CA ASN A 220 -17.75 -10.41 10.02
C ASN A 220 -17.95 -9.53 11.26
N TRP A 221 -17.74 -8.25 11.08
CA TRP A 221 -17.95 -7.27 12.13
C TRP A 221 -19.39 -7.27 12.63
N SER A 222 -19.56 -7.10 13.93
CA SER A 222 -20.85 -6.97 14.60
C SER A 222 -20.72 -5.95 15.73
N LEU A 223 -21.73 -5.09 15.84
CA LEU A 223 -21.80 -4.07 16.88
C LEU A 223 -21.90 -4.67 18.29
N GLU A 224 -22.48 -5.86 18.38
CA GLU A 224 -22.70 -6.60 19.64
C GLU A 224 -21.40 -7.20 20.20
N THR A 225 -20.43 -7.47 19.33
CA THR A 225 -19.16 -8.13 19.70
C THR A 225 -17.95 -7.23 19.62
N CYS A 226 -18.05 -6.07 18.96
CA CYS A 226 -16.92 -5.15 18.85
C CYS A 226 -16.62 -4.47 20.20
N GLU A 227 -15.36 -4.08 20.39
CA GLU A 227 -14.94 -3.23 21.49
C GLU A 227 -15.48 -1.81 21.28
N LYS A 228 -16.54 -1.45 21.98
CA LYS A 228 -17.14 -0.11 21.88
C LYS A 228 -16.09 0.97 22.14
N HIS A 229 -16.21 2.10 21.43
CA HIS A 229 -15.30 3.24 21.50
C HIS A 229 -13.84 2.94 21.12
N SER A 230 -13.62 1.87 20.36
CA SER A 230 -12.29 1.58 19.80
C SER A 230 -12.13 2.05 18.36
N ILE A 231 -10.98 2.60 18.07
CA ILE A 231 -10.56 3.07 16.74
C ILE A 231 -9.40 2.20 16.27
N PHE A 232 -9.43 1.73 15.04
CA PHE A 232 -8.31 1.06 14.41
C PHE A 232 -7.78 1.90 13.24
N THR A 233 -6.48 1.88 13.04
CA THR A 233 -5.83 2.56 11.90
C THR A 233 -4.54 1.86 11.51
N CYS A 234 -4.14 1.91 10.26
CA CYS A 234 -2.83 1.47 9.77
C CYS A 234 -1.89 2.64 9.42
N ALA A 235 -2.10 3.80 10.03
CA ALA A 235 -1.48 5.06 9.67
C ALA A 235 -0.11 5.34 10.30
N SER A 236 0.59 4.36 10.88
CA SER A 236 1.70 4.61 11.81
C SER A 236 3.06 4.92 11.18
N ALA A 237 3.35 4.49 9.93
CA ALA A 237 4.72 4.39 9.46
C ALA A 237 5.41 5.73 9.18
N TYR A 238 4.74 6.69 8.57
CA TYR A 238 5.30 7.97 8.12
C TYR A 238 4.19 9.04 7.95
N PRO A 239 4.53 10.33 7.84
CA PRO A 239 3.55 11.43 7.87
C PRO A 239 2.41 11.29 6.87
N LEU A 240 2.71 10.82 5.65
CA LEU A 240 1.73 10.64 4.56
C LEU A 240 0.50 9.85 5.01
N LYS A 241 0.67 8.91 5.93
CA LYS A 241 -0.44 8.08 6.47
C LYS A 241 -1.29 8.78 7.52
N GLY A 242 -0.90 9.96 7.99
CA GLY A 242 -1.75 10.89 8.74
C GLY A 242 -2.02 10.54 10.20
N LEU A 243 -1.24 9.66 10.87
CA LEU A 243 -1.48 9.32 12.28
C LEU A 243 -1.52 10.57 13.19
N HIS A 244 -0.71 11.59 12.92
CA HIS A 244 -0.71 12.82 13.70
C HIS A 244 -2.04 13.59 13.60
N VAL A 245 -2.73 13.52 12.46
CA VAL A 245 -4.08 14.11 12.28
C VAL A 245 -5.09 13.34 13.13
N LEU A 246 -5.02 12.02 13.13
CA LEU A 246 -5.91 11.19 13.95
C LEU A 246 -5.66 11.38 15.46
N LEU A 247 -4.42 11.61 15.89
CA LEU A 247 -4.12 11.90 17.29
C LEU A 247 -4.73 13.24 17.76
N GLU A 248 -4.73 14.27 16.91
CA GLU A 248 -5.44 15.52 17.21
C GLU A 248 -6.96 15.31 17.31
N ALA A 249 -7.54 14.51 16.41
CA ALA A 249 -8.95 14.11 16.48
C ALA A 249 -9.27 13.31 17.76
N LEU A 250 -8.40 12.34 18.10
CA LEU A 250 -8.54 11.51 19.31
C LEU A 250 -8.60 12.35 20.60
N ALA A 251 -7.80 13.41 20.66
CA ALA A 251 -7.82 14.33 21.81
C ALA A 251 -9.18 15.06 21.98
N ILE A 252 -9.88 15.29 20.87
CA ILE A 252 -11.24 15.86 20.90
C ILE A 252 -12.23 14.80 21.33
N VAL A 253 -12.20 13.61 20.72
CA VAL A 253 -13.09 12.48 21.05
C VAL A 253 -12.99 12.12 22.52
N LYS A 254 -11.78 12.10 23.09
CA LYS A 254 -11.53 11.82 24.52
C LYS A 254 -12.32 12.73 25.47
N ARG A 255 -12.64 13.95 25.08
CA ARG A 255 -13.41 14.88 25.95
C ARG A 255 -14.82 14.36 26.21
N SER A 256 -15.43 13.66 25.25
CA SER A 256 -16.77 13.08 25.35
C SER A 256 -16.74 11.58 25.70
N VAL A 257 -15.66 10.88 25.33
CA VAL A 257 -15.47 9.44 25.53
C VAL A 257 -14.08 9.23 26.14
N PRO A 258 -13.92 9.39 27.48
CA PRO A 258 -12.59 9.36 28.13
C PRO A 258 -11.86 8.02 28.00
N ASP A 259 -12.58 6.92 27.85
CA ASP A 259 -12.09 5.55 27.71
C ASP A 259 -11.78 5.14 26.26
N VAL A 260 -11.96 6.03 25.27
CA VAL A 260 -11.65 5.74 23.86
C VAL A 260 -10.25 5.16 23.70
N LYS A 261 -10.13 4.11 22.85
CA LYS A 261 -8.87 3.45 22.52
C LYS A 261 -8.57 3.57 21.03
N LEU A 262 -7.35 3.95 20.73
CA LEU A 262 -6.79 3.94 19.36
C LEU A 262 -5.74 2.84 19.25
N TYR A 263 -5.97 1.87 18.39
CA TYR A 263 -5.02 0.80 18.06
C TYR A 263 -4.26 1.15 16.78
N ALA A 264 -2.93 1.26 16.89
CA ALA A 264 -2.05 1.64 15.79
C ALA A 264 -0.94 0.58 15.60
N PRO A 265 -1.03 -0.27 14.58
CA PRO A 265 0.01 -1.24 14.24
C PRO A 265 1.23 -0.58 13.58
N GLY A 266 2.34 -1.34 13.50
CA GLY A 266 3.56 -0.93 12.81
C GLY A 266 4.69 -0.59 13.77
N PHE A 267 4.51 0.33 14.69
CA PHE A 267 5.48 0.60 15.74
C PHE A 267 5.29 -0.34 16.93
N GLN A 268 6.41 -0.80 17.52
CA GLN A 268 6.37 -1.18 18.92
C GLN A 268 6.19 0.07 19.75
N ASP A 269 5.62 -0.05 20.95
CA ASP A 269 5.36 1.10 21.80
C ASP A 269 6.62 1.95 21.96
N PRO A 270 6.64 3.18 21.38
CA PRO A 270 7.84 4.00 21.41
C PRO A 270 8.19 4.48 22.82
N PHE A 271 7.25 4.50 23.74
CA PHE A 271 7.46 4.86 25.15
C PHE A 271 8.13 3.76 25.97
N SER A 272 8.13 2.51 25.46
CA SER A 272 8.83 1.40 26.11
C SER A 272 10.35 1.42 25.91
N LYS A 273 10.87 2.25 25.01
CA LYS A 273 12.29 2.39 24.70
C LYS A 273 12.99 3.23 25.78
N THR A 274 13.57 2.59 26.76
CA THR A 274 14.20 3.27 27.92
C THR A 274 15.71 3.45 27.78
N ASP A 275 16.40 2.54 27.05
CA ASP A 275 17.85 2.60 26.88
C ASP A 275 18.29 3.62 25.82
N PHE A 276 19.52 4.14 25.97
CA PHE A 276 20.09 5.16 25.09
C PHE A 276 20.18 4.71 23.63
N LYS A 277 20.54 3.43 23.38
CA LYS A 277 20.71 2.89 22.03
C LYS A 277 19.37 2.81 21.28
N SER A 278 18.30 2.42 21.96
CA SER A 278 16.95 2.37 21.40
C SER A 278 16.41 3.79 21.11
N LYS A 279 16.63 4.73 22.02
CA LYS A 279 16.28 6.15 21.81
C LYS A 279 17.04 6.76 20.63
N PHE A 280 18.32 6.44 20.47
CA PHE A 280 19.13 6.90 19.33
C PHE A 280 18.65 6.33 17.99
N ARG A 281 18.11 5.11 17.97
CA ARG A 281 17.56 4.46 16.76
C ARG A 281 16.17 4.93 16.39
N GLN A 282 15.54 5.75 17.23
CA GLN A 282 14.16 6.22 17.01
C GLN A 282 14.08 7.11 15.77
N GLN A 283 13.10 6.86 14.91
CA GLN A 283 12.83 7.68 13.73
C GLN A 283 12.29 9.06 14.13
N GLY A 284 12.56 10.05 13.33
CA GLY A 284 12.14 11.42 13.62
C GLY A 284 10.62 11.59 13.74
N TYR A 285 9.85 10.96 12.85
CA TYR A 285 8.39 11.00 12.92
C TYR A 285 7.84 10.32 14.17
N GLU A 286 8.39 9.16 14.56
CA GLU A 286 8.05 8.49 15.82
C GLU A 286 8.26 9.40 17.04
N LYS A 287 9.38 10.14 17.07
CA LYS A 287 9.67 11.13 18.10
C LYS A 287 8.63 12.25 18.14
N TYR A 288 8.18 12.72 16.98
CA TYR A 288 7.12 13.71 16.89
C TYR A 288 5.78 13.17 17.40
N LEU A 289 5.42 11.95 17.07
CA LEU A 289 4.19 11.32 17.58
C LEU A 289 4.20 11.20 19.10
N MET A 290 5.34 10.81 19.72
CA MET A 290 5.48 10.77 21.18
C MET A 290 5.29 12.17 21.80
N TYR A 291 5.92 13.18 21.21
CA TYR A 291 5.72 14.56 21.65
C TYR A 291 4.24 14.95 21.57
N LEU A 292 3.56 14.64 20.49
CA LEU A 292 2.16 14.98 20.26
C LEU A 292 1.24 14.26 21.26
N ILE A 293 1.41 12.97 21.45
CA ILE A 293 0.66 12.15 22.42
C ILE A 293 0.78 12.70 23.83
N THR A 294 2.02 13.06 24.23
CA THR A 294 2.28 13.67 25.55
C THR A 294 1.64 15.04 25.69
N LYS A 295 1.79 15.91 24.68
CA LYS A 295 1.22 17.25 24.63
C LYS A 295 -0.30 17.24 24.73
N LEU A 296 -0.94 16.29 24.07
CA LEU A 296 -2.40 16.13 24.04
C LEU A 296 -2.96 15.38 25.25
N GLY A 297 -2.11 14.78 26.08
CA GLY A 297 -2.51 14.02 27.27
C GLY A 297 -3.32 12.75 26.94
N ILE A 298 -3.00 12.09 25.82
CA ILE A 298 -3.74 10.92 25.32
C ILE A 298 -2.94 9.61 25.39
N ARG A 299 -1.88 9.55 26.21
CA ARG A 299 -0.99 8.38 26.28
C ARG A 299 -1.75 7.08 26.58
N ASP A 300 -2.69 7.11 27.52
CA ASP A 300 -3.45 5.93 27.95
C ASP A 300 -4.54 5.52 26.95
N ASN A 301 -4.81 6.37 25.97
CA ASN A 301 -5.78 6.11 24.90
C ASN A 301 -5.14 5.50 23.63
N VAL A 302 -3.81 5.47 23.53
CA VAL A 302 -3.11 4.95 22.33
C VAL A 302 -2.40 3.66 22.66
N VAL A 303 -2.74 2.60 21.89
CA VAL A 303 -2.16 1.27 21.97
C VAL A 303 -1.37 0.98 20.70
N PHE A 304 -0.05 0.91 20.82
CA PHE A 304 0.84 0.49 19.74
C PHE A 304 0.96 -1.03 19.76
N THR A 305 0.42 -1.70 18.75
CA THR A 305 0.33 -3.18 18.73
C THR A 305 1.60 -3.84 18.20
N GLY A 306 2.54 -3.07 17.64
CA GLY A 306 3.61 -3.63 16.83
C GLY A 306 3.08 -4.10 15.47
N ARG A 307 3.87 -4.92 14.78
CA ARG A 307 3.47 -5.50 13.49
C ARG A 307 2.44 -6.59 13.69
N LEU A 308 1.37 -6.54 12.93
CA LEU A 308 0.32 -7.56 12.90
C LEU A 308 0.44 -8.40 11.61
N THR A 309 0.13 -9.68 11.70
CA THR A 309 -0.10 -10.55 10.54
C THR A 309 -1.45 -10.21 9.91
N GLN A 310 -1.73 -10.70 8.70
CA GLN A 310 -3.04 -10.53 8.05
C GLN A 310 -4.19 -11.07 8.92
N GLN A 311 -3.99 -12.24 9.53
CA GLN A 311 -4.95 -12.81 10.47
C GLN A 311 -5.22 -11.86 11.65
N GLN A 312 -4.17 -11.33 12.28
CA GLN A 312 -4.30 -10.40 13.41
C GLN A 312 -4.91 -9.05 12.99
N MET A 313 -4.62 -8.60 11.76
CA MET A 313 -5.24 -7.41 11.17
C MET A 313 -6.75 -7.59 11.02
N ALA A 314 -7.17 -8.70 10.42
CA ALA A 314 -8.58 -9.03 10.23
C ALA A 314 -9.32 -9.17 11.57
N GLU A 315 -8.70 -9.81 12.57
CA GLU A 315 -9.23 -9.93 13.93
C GLU A 315 -9.37 -8.56 14.62
N ARG A 316 -8.35 -7.69 14.50
CA ARG A 316 -8.43 -6.35 15.10
C ARG A 316 -9.47 -5.47 14.39
N MET A 317 -9.62 -5.58 13.07
CA MET A 317 -10.70 -4.91 12.33
C MET A 317 -12.07 -5.36 12.83
N GLU A 318 -12.32 -6.68 12.89
CA GLU A 318 -13.57 -7.27 13.38
C GLU A 318 -13.95 -6.78 14.79
N GLN A 319 -12.95 -6.60 15.65
CA GLN A 319 -13.13 -6.15 17.02
C GLN A 319 -13.23 -4.63 17.18
N SER A 320 -12.95 -3.83 16.16
CA SER A 320 -12.92 -2.37 16.30
C SER A 320 -14.29 -1.75 16.05
N HIS A 321 -14.65 -0.68 16.79
CA HIS A 321 -15.90 0.04 16.54
C HIS A 321 -15.85 0.83 15.23
N VAL A 322 -14.70 1.41 14.89
CA VAL A 322 -14.50 2.18 13.67
C VAL A 322 -13.07 2.01 13.12
N MET A 323 -12.97 1.95 11.80
CA MET A 323 -11.70 2.05 11.08
C MET A 323 -11.48 3.46 10.58
N VAL A 324 -10.26 4.01 10.73
CA VAL A 324 -9.90 5.34 10.23
C VAL A 324 -8.68 5.26 9.32
N VAL A 325 -8.80 5.79 8.09
CA VAL A 325 -7.73 5.93 7.10
C VAL A 325 -7.48 7.41 6.85
N PRO A 326 -6.60 8.06 7.64
CA PRO A 326 -6.40 9.51 7.62
C PRO A 326 -5.27 9.94 6.69
N SER A 327 -5.00 9.22 5.61
CA SER A 327 -3.88 9.45 4.70
C SER A 327 -3.98 10.80 3.96
N ALA A 328 -2.83 11.44 3.69
CA ALA A 328 -2.77 12.66 2.88
C ALA A 328 -2.93 12.40 1.38
N ILE A 329 -2.62 11.19 0.93
CA ILE A 329 -2.88 10.69 -0.41
C ILE A 329 -2.93 9.15 -0.40
N GLU A 330 -3.77 8.58 -1.22
CA GLU A 330 -3.88 7.13 -1.49
C GLU A 330 -4.26 6.92 -2.96
N ASN A 331 -3.73 5.88 -3.59
CA ASN A 331 -4.25 5.45 -4.88
C ASN A 331 -5.57 4.68 -4.65
N HIS A 332 -5.45 3.46 -4.14
CA HIS A 332 -6.59 2.63 -3.79
C HIS A 332 -6.25 1.87 -2.49
N SER A 333 -6.68 2.40 -1.37
CA SER A 333 -6.26 1.89 -0.05
C SER A 333 -6.70 0.44 0.19
N SER A 334 -5.76 -0.52 0.12
CA SER A 334 -6.03 -1.93 0.45
C SER A 334 -6.63 -2.07 1.84
N THR A 335 -6.07 -1.35 2.83
CA THR A 335 -6.56 -1.40 4.21
C THR A 335 -8.01 -0.93 4.37
N LEU A 336 -8.45 0.07 3.58
CA LEU A 336 -9.84 0.49 3.56
C LEU A 336 -10.74 -0.61 2.99
N ARG A 337 -10.33 -1.24 1.89
CA ARG A 337 -11.05 -2.35 1.26
C ARG A 337 -11.13 -3.57 2.18
N GLU A 338 -10.04 -3.90 2.86
CA GLU A 338 -9.97 -4.94 3.89
C GLU A 338 -10.98 -4.67 5.02
N ALA A 339 -10.98 -3.44 5.54
CA ALA A 339 -11.91 -3.02 6.59
C ALA A 339 -13.38 -3.11 6.15
N MET A 340 -13.69 -2.64 4.93
CA MET A 340 -15.04 -2.72 4.37
C MET A 340 -15.46 -4.18 4.09
N ALA A 341 -14.54 -5.06 3.67
CA ALA A 341 -14.80 -6.48 3.47
C ALA A 341 -15.12 -7.19 4.79
N VAL A 342 -14.43 -6.87 5.88
CA VAL A 342 -14.77 -7.30 7.26
C VAL A 342 -16.10 -6.69 7.69
N GLY A 343 -16.41 -5.49 7.22
CA GLY A 343 -17.64 -4.74 7.56
C GLY A 343 -17.46 -3.78 8.73
N VAL A 344 -16.23 -3.42 9.14
CA VAL A 344 -16.07 -2.39 10.16
C VAL A 344 -16.43 -1.00 9.60
N PRO A 345 -17.27 -0.19 10.31
CA PRO A 345 -17.60 1.16 9.89
C PRO A 345 -16.34 1.97 9.61
N SER A 346 -16.26 2.63 8.45
CA SER A 346 -15.02 3.24 7.99
C SER A 346 -15.15 4.75 7.80
N ILE A 347 -14.09 5.48 8.19
CA ILE A 347 -13.89 6.90 7.92
C ILE A 347 -12.57 7.04 7.19
N ALA A 348 -12.55 7.76 6.06
CA ALA A 348 -11.32 8.00 5.32
C ALA A 348 -11.21 9.46 4.87
N SER A 349 -9.99 9.89 4.58
CA SER A 349 -9.75 11.20 3.97
C SER A 349 -10.25 11.24 2.51
N TYR A 350 -10.75 12.39 2.08
CA TYR A 350 -11.18 12.63 0.69
C TYR A 350 -9.94 12.93 -0.18
N VAL A 351 -9.20 11.89 -0.57
CA VAL A 351 -7.94 12.01 -1.32
C VAL A 351 -7.78 10.89 -2.35
N GLY A 352 -7.11 11.20 -3.48
CA GLY A 352 -6.78 10.22 -4.53
C GLY A 352 -7.99 9.41 -4.98
N GLY A 353 -7.86 8.09 -5.01
CA GLY A 353 -8.93 7.15 -5.40
C GLY A 353 -9.90 6.74 -4.27
N ILE A 354 -9.71 7.21 -3.03
CA ILE A 354 -10.60 6.87 -1.90
C ILE A 354 -12.07 7.24 -2.17
N PRO A 355 -12.40 8.40 -2.79
CA PRO A 355 -13.79 8.77 -3.07
C PRO A 355 -14.54 7.80 -4.00
N GLU A 356 -13.82 6.95 -4.73
CA GLU A 356 -14.43 5.89 -5.55
C GLU A 356 -14.77 4.64 -4.72
N THR A 357 -14.27 4.55 -3.50
CA THR A 357 -14.53 3.43 -2.57
C THR A 357 -15.60 3.78 -1.54
N ILE A 358 -15.64 5.02 -1.06
CA ILE A 358 -16.61 5.50 -0.07
C ILE A 358 -17.59 6.49 -0.71
N GLU A 359 -18.87 6.16 -0.65
CA GLU A 359 -19.98 7.10 -0.83
C GLU A 359 -20.32 7.72 0.52
N HIS A 360 -19.96 9.02 0.67
CA HIS A 360 -20.08 9.75 1.94
C HIS A 360 -21.50 9.69 2.53
N GLY A 361 -21.59 9.24 3.78
CA GLY A 361 -22.84 9.12 4.55
C GLY A 361 -23.68 7.88 4.24
N LYS A 362 -23.26 7.04 3.28
CA LYS A 362 -23.98 5.81 2.90
C LYS A 362 -23.25 4.54 3.32
N ASN A 363 -21.95 4.40 2.98
CA ASN A 363 -21.12 3.24 3.35
C ASN A 363 -19.89 3.62 4.17
N GLY A 364 -19.77 4.90 4.56
CA GLY A 364 -18.69 5.46 5.35
C GLY A 364 -18.72 6.97 5.38
N PHE A 365 -17.77 7.58 6.08
CA PHE A 365 -17.58 9.02 6.04
C PHE A 365 -16.29 9.40 5.32
N LEU A 366 -16.32 10.51 4.56
CA LEU A 366 -15.17 11.17 3.96
C LEU A 366 -14.95 12.52 4.60
N PHE A 367 -13.72 12.81 5.03
CA PHE A 367 -13.33 14.09 5.59
C PHE A 367 -12.14 14.68 4.82
N ARG A 368 -11.94 15.99 4.87
CA ARG A 368 -10.72 16.60 4.32
C ARG A 368 -9.55 16.29 5.24
N HIS A 369 -8.44 15.82 4.67
CA HIS A 369 -7.28 15.32 5.41
C HIS A 369 -6.82 16.23 6.57
N GLU A 370 -6.82 17.54 6.37
CA GLU A 370 -6.42 18.53 7.36
C GLU A 370 -7.46 18.82 8.47
N GLU A 371 -8.72 18.34 8.28
CA GLU A 371 -9.86 18.64 9.14
C GLU A 371 -10.04 17.62 10.27
N TYR A 372 -9.07 17.57 11.19
CA TYR A 372 -9.14 16.67 12.36
C TYR A 372 -10.35 16.93 13.28
N ILE A 373 -10.93 18.14 13.25
CA ILE A 373 -12.16 18.46 14.00
C ILE A 373 -13.35 17.71 13.38
N GLN A 374 -13.47 17.74 12.06
CA GLN A 374 -14.51 16.99 11.33
C GLN A 374 -14.33 15.46 11.51
N LEU A 375 -13.09 14.98 11.49
CA LEU A 375 -12.79 13.57 11.78
C LEU A 375 -13.27 13.18 13.18
N ALA A 376 -13.02 14.01 14.20
CA ALA A 376 -13.49 13.76 15.55
C ALA A 376 -15.04 13.72 15.64
N ASP A 377 -15.73 14.62 14.95
CA ASP A 377 -17.19 14.63 14.88
C ASP A 377 -17.73 13.34 14.22
N PHE A 378 -17.13 12.91 13.12
CA PHE A 378 -17.55 11.67 12.44
C PHE A 378 -17.31 10.41 13.29
N ILE A 379 -16.21 10.36 14.05
CA ILE A 379 -15.97 9.27 15.03
C ILE A 379 -17.07 9.26 16.07
N LEU A 380 -17.39 10.42 16.66
CA LEU A 380 -18.46 10.52 17.66
C LEU A 380 -19.84 10.18 17.09
N ARG A 381 -20.15 10.53 15.84
CA ARG A 381 -21.42 10.13 15.19
C ARG A 381 -21.54 8.62 15.03
N ILE A 382 -20.44 7.90 14.72
CA ILE A 382 -20.48 6.42 14.67
C ILE A 382 -20.64 5.85 16.07
N PHE A 383 -19.94 6.41 17.07
CA PHE A 383 -20.00 5.92 18.44
C PHE A 383 -21.39 6.10 19.09
N ASN A 384 -22.14 7.14 18.70
CA ASN A 384 -23.42 7.50 19.28
C ASN A 384 -24.65 7.06 18.45
N ASP A 385 -24.45 6.44 17.29
CA ASP A 385 -25.53 6.04 16.38
C ASP A 385 -25.32 4.59 15.92
N ASP A 386 -25.82 3.66 16.70
CA ASP A 386 -25.72 2.21 16.48
C ASP A 386 -26.33 1.78 15.14
N GLU A 387 -27.42 2.42 14.70
CA GLU A 387 -28.07 2.11 13.42
C GLU A 387 -27.21 2.58 12.24
N LYS A 388 -26.57 3.73 12.36
CA LYS A 388 -25.62 4.23 11.37
C LYS A 388 -24.39 3.32 11.27
N ALA A 389 -23.84 2.86 12.40
CA ALA A 389 -22.72 1.93 12.42
C ALA A 389 -23.08 0.61 11.68
N LYS A 390 -24.28 0.04 11.97
CA LYS A 390 -24.78 -1.16 11.29
C LYS A 390 -25.01 -0.92 9.79
N ALA A 391 -25.59 0.23 9.43
CA ALA A 391 -25.82 0.58 8.03
C ALA A 391 -24.50 0.72 7.26
N PHE A 392 -23.49 1.38 7.82
CA PHE A 392 -22.17 1.51 7.19
C PHE A 392 -21.50 0.15 7.02
N SER A 393 -21.61 -0.72 8.03
CA SER A 393 -21.11 -2.09 7.96
C SER A 393 -21.72 -2.86 6.80
N GLN A 394 -23.03 -2.89 6.71
CA GLN A 394 -23.73 -3.66 5.66
C GLN A 394 -23.47 -3.06 4.27
N ASN A 395 -23.68 -1.76 4.10
CA ASN A 395 -23.48 -1.09 2.83
C ASN A 395 -22.02 -1.16 2.35
N GLY A 396 -21.05 -1.13 3.29
CA GLY A 396 -19.64 -1.30 2.96
C GLY A 396 -19.33 -2.69 2.39
N LYS A 397 -19.83 -3.74 3.03
CA LYS A 397 -19.71 -5.13 2.54
C LYS A 397 -20.37 -5.32 1.19
N ASP A 398 -21.60 -4.85 1.04
CA ASP A 398 -22.37 -5.00 -0.20
C ASP A 398 -21.73 -4.27 -1.37
N TYR A 399 -21.05 -3.15 -1.09
CA TYR A 399 -20.33 -2.39 -2.09
C TYR A 399 -19.01 -3.09 -2.50
N ILE A 400 -18.16 -3.46 -1.52
CA ILE A 400 -16.78 -3.84 -1.84
C ILE A 400 -16.61 -5.31 -2.24
N ARG A 401 -17.36 -6.24 -1.62
CA ARG A 401 -17.18 -7.67 -1.84
C ARG A 401 -17.36 -8.13 -3.30
N PRO A 402 -18.32 -7.60 -4.07
CA PRO A 402 -18.45 -7.95 -5.48
C PRO A 402 -17.26 -7.54 -6.37
N TYR A 403 -16.52 -6.49 -5.99
CA TYR A 403 -15.33 -6.02 -6.71
C TYR A 403 -14.07 -6.83 -6.40
N LEU A 404 -14.07 -7.56 -5.28
CA LEU A 404 -12.91 -8.30 -4.77
C LEU A 404 -13.03 -9.82 -4.99
N ASP A 405 -13.85 -10.25 -5.94
CA ASP A 405 -13.95 -11.66 -6.36
C ASP A 405 -12.68 -12.05 -7.10
N ILE A 406 -11.86 -12.91 -6.48
CA ILE A 406 -10.57 -13.33 -7.00
C ILE A 406 -10.68 -14.03 -8.36
N ASN A 407 -11.73 -14.82 -8.58
CA ASN A 407 -11.92 -15.54 -9.83
C ASN A 407 -12.20 -14.56 -10.98
N LYS A 408 -13.14 -13.62 -10.76
CA LYS A 408 -13.46 -12.57 -11.74
C LYS A 408 -12.28 -11.67 -12.03
N SER A 409 -11.53 -11.29 -10.99
CA SER A 409 -10.33 -10.46 -11.15
C SER A 409 -9.24 -11.19 -11.94
N THR A 410 -9.04 -12.49 -11.66
CA THR A 410 -8.08 -13.31 -12.39
C THR A 410 -8.51 -13.49 -13.86
N GLU A 411 -9.78 -13.80 -14.13
CA GLU A 411 -10.33 -13.90 -15.49
C GLU A 411 -10.14 -12.60 -16.26
N GLN A 412 -10.46 -11.45 -15.64
CA GLN A 412 -10.27 -10.13 -16.25
C GLN A 412 -8.80 -9.87 -16.60
N LEU A 413 -7.85 -10.20 -15.72
CA LEU A 413 -6.43 -10.05 -15.99
C LEU A 413 -5.96 -10.91 -17.15
N VAL A 414 -6.44 -12.15 -17.24
CA VAL A 414 -6.16 -13.07 -18.36
C VAL A 414 -6.69 -12.51 -19.68
N GLU A 415 -7.88 -11.93 -19.68
CA GLU A 415 -8.45 -11.29 -20.90
C GLU A 415 -7.63 -10.06 -21.32
N ILE A 416 -7.15 -9.26 -20.36
CA ILE A 416 -6.23 -8.13 -20.64
C ILE A 416 -4.95 -8.65 -21.32
N TYR A 417 -4.34 -9.74 -20.82
CA TYR A 417 -3.15 -10.35 -21.45
C TYR A 417 -3.43 -10.82 -22.86
N LYS A 418 -4.53 -11.55 -23.08
CA LYS A 418 -4.94 -12.04 -24.42
C LYS A 418 -5.15 -10.88 -25.40
N GLU A 419 -5.76 -9.78 -24.94
CA GLU A 419 -6.01 -8.62 -25.79
C GLU A 419 -4.71 -7.93 -26.21
N ILE A 420 -3.72 -7.88 -25.32
CA ILE A 420 -2.41 -7.27 -25.60
C ILE A 420 -1.57 -8.13 -26.55
N ILE A 421 -1.60 -9.46 -26.38
CA ILE A 421 -0.83 -10.40 -27.23
C ILE A 421 -1.39 -10.47 -28.67
N LYS A 422 -2.70 -10.31 -28.86
CA LYS A 422 -3.33 -10.38 -30.20
C LYS A 422 -2.99 -9.24 -31.13
N LYS A 423 -2.31 -8.22 -30.64
CA LYS A 423 -1.84 -7.05 -31.43
C LYS A 423 -0.47 -7.32 -32.02
#